data_5c12d3683a95d5df0be5225be0a9c624
#
_entry.id   5c12d3683a95d5df0be5225be0a9c624
#
_cell.length_a   1.000
_cell.length_b   1.000
_cell.length_c   1.000
_cell.angle_alpha   90.00
_cell.angle_beta   90.00
_cell.angle_gamma   90.00
#
_symmetry.space_group_name_H-M   'P 1'
#
loop_
_entity.id
_entity.type
_entity.pdbx_description
1 polymer ?
#
loop_
_entity_poly.entity_id
_entity_poly.type
_entity_poly.pdbx_seq_one_letter_code
_entity_poly.pdbx_strand_id
1 'polypeptide(L)'
;MNWCFSKRALSGVDDSIPVFSLDKYHGYARITSVYDGDTFNAIIMKHGRVLKFKFRTLGYDSAEMKPSLAMQERNEHIYLAKLARDMFKEECGFDDRVVPQLWNPFMCKNKVNGWVWIECGKNDKYGRPLVTVYRRKGDKISVNQKMIASGIVNVYDGKKKGVFNY
;
A
#
# COMPACT_ATOMS: atom_id res chain seq x y z
N MET A 1 -5.09 -17.78 -28.59
CA MET A 1 -5.40 -16.33 -28.46
C MET A 1 -4.48 -15.57 -29.42
N ASN A 2 -5.07 -14.78 -30.31
CA ASN A 2 -4.51 -14.41 -31.60
C ASN A 2 -3.29 -13.48 -31.55
N TRP A 3 -2.10 -13.99 -31.78
CA TRP A 3 -0.86 -13.23 -31.97
C TRP A 3 -0.99 -12.14 -33.06
N CYS A 4 -1.79 -12.38 -34.08
CA CYS A 4 -2.03 -11.44 -35.16
C CYS A 4 -2.73 -10.15 -34.70
N PHE A 5 -3.66 -10.24 -33.76
CA PHE A 5 -4.34 -9.05 -33.17
C PHE A 5 -3.40 -8.18 -32.36
N SER A 6 -2.47 -8.77 -31.61
CA SER A 6 -1.52 -8.01 -30.77
C SER A 6 -0.55 -7.21 -31.64
N LYS A 7 0.02 -7.79 -32.71
CA LYS A 7 0.91 -7.07 -33.62
C LYS A 7 0.18 -5.91 -34.31
N ARG A 8 -1.03 -6.11 -34.80
CA ARG A 8 -1.82 -5.06 -35.46
C ARG A 8 -2.19 -3.93 -34.53
N ALA A 9 -2.52 -4.23 -33.27
CA ALA A 9 -2.82 -3.21 -32.26
C ALA A 9 -1.61 -2.36 -31.89
N LEU A 10 -0.38 -2.91 -31.97
CA LEU A 10 0.85 -2.22 -31.59
C LEU A 10 1.54 -1.54 -32.80
N SER A 11 1.22 -1.90 -34.05
CA SER A 11 1.89 -1.36 -35.22
C SER A 11 1.59 0.10 -35.55
N GLY A 12 0.56 0.68 -34.93
CA GLY A 12 0.19 2.09 -35.11
C GLY A 12 0.47 2.99 -33.93
N VAL A 13 1.24 2.50 -32.92
CA VAL A 13 1.53 3.23 -31.68
C VAL A 13 3.03 3.48 -31.56
N ASP A 14 3.39 4.59 -30.94
CA ASP A 14 4.74 5.03 -30.75
C ASP A 14 4.99 5.44 -29.27
N ASP A 15 6.08 6.12 -29.02
CA ASP A 15 6.53 6.58 -27.71
C ASP A 15 5.62 7.65 -27.07
N SER A 16 4.60 8.13 -27.80
CA SER A 16 3.59 9.07 -27.26
C SER A 16 2.62 8.42 -26.27
N ILE A 17 2.58 7.07 -26.23
CA ILE A 17 1.72 6.36 -25.28
C ILE A 17 2.23 6.56 -23.86
N PRO A 18 1.39 7.12 -22.95
CA PRO A 18 1.81 7.37 -21.58
C PRO A 18 2.07 6.05 -20.84
N VAL A 19 3.10 6.05 -20.00
CA VAL A 19 3.34 4.96 -19.05
C VAL A 19 2.12 4.79 -18.16
N PHE A 20 1.72 3.53 -17.93
CA PHE A 20 0.59 3.22 -17.06
C PHE A 20 0.84 3.78 -15.64
N SER A 21 -0.11 4.52 -15.13
CA SER A 21 -0.04 5.13 -13.79
C SER A 21 -1.39 5.02 -13.07
N LEU A 22 -1.32 4.95 -11.75
CA LEU A 22 -2.47 5.12 -10.88
C LEU A 22 -2.61 6.56 -10.37
N ASP A 23 -1.81 7.51 -10.86
CA ASP A 23 -1.94 8.92 -10.45
C ASP A 23 -3.40 9.40 -10.59
N LYS A 24 -3.90 10.07 -9.54
CA LYS A 24 -5.30 10.51 -9.40
C LYS A 24 -6.35 9.40 -9.33
N TYR A 25 -5.95 8.12 -9.30
CA TYR A 25 -6.90 7.06 -9.02
C TYR A 25 -7.38 7.15 -7.57
N HIS A 26 -8.68 6.98 -7.37
CA HIS A 26 -9.28 6.84 -6.05
C HIS A 26 -10.34 5.73 -6.09
N GLY A 27 -10.43 4.97 -5.01
CA GLY A 27 -11.36 3.85 -4.98
C GLY A 27 -11.15 2.92 -3.81
N TYR A 28 -12.01 1.91 -3.72
CA TYR A 28 -11.82 0.83 -2.77
C TYR A 28 -10.66 -0.06 -3.17
N ALA A 29 -9.88 -0.42 -2.17
CA ALA A 29 -8.81 -1.41 -2.26
C ALA A 29 -8.98 -2.45 -1.17
N ARG A 30 -8.61 -3.70 -1.46
CA ARG A 30 -8.53 -4.75 -0.47
C ARG A 30 -7.08 -5.13 -0.23
N ILE A 31 -6.59 -4.87 0.97
CA ILE A 31 -5.25 -5.24 1.39
C ILE A 31 -5.11 -6.76 1.37
N THR A 32 -4.01 -7.25 0.83
CA THR A 32 -3.70 -8.69 0.76
C THR A 32 -2.49 -9.06 1.60
N SER A 33 -1.59 -8.13 1.85
CA SER A 33 -0.46 -8.28 2.77
C SER A 33 0.12 -6.92 3.13
N VAL A 34 0.69 -6.81 4.32
CA VAL A 34 1.43 -5.64 4.80
C VAL A 34 2.86 -6.08 5.06
N TYR A 35 3.82 -5.40 4.42
CA TYR A 35 5.24 -5.72 4.56
C TYR A 35 5.85 -5.02 5.77
N ASP A 36 5.66 -3.71 5.87
CA ASP A 36 6.10 -2.83 6.96
C ASP A 36 5.05 -1.75 7.21
N GLY A 37 5.38 -0.73 8.02
CA GLY A 37 4.43 0.33 8.37
C GLY A 37 4.04 1.24 7.21
N ASP A 38 4.74 1.23 6.09
CA ASP A 38 4.49 2.12 4.94
C ASP A 38 4.33 1.40 3.59
N THR A 39 4.49 0.08 3.54
CA THR A 39 4.45 -0.68 2.28
C THR A 39 3.51 -1.87 2.39
N PHE A 40 2.54 -1.95 1.49
CA PHE A 40 1.55 -3.03 1.47
C PHE A 40 1.14 -3.43 0.05
N ASN A 41 0.60 -4.63 -0.10
CA ASN A 41 -0.03 -5.07 -1.34
C ASN A 41 -1.55 -4.99 -1.20
N ALA A 42 -2.21 -4.51 -2.24
CA ALA A 42 -3.66 -4.51 -2.30
C ALA A 42 -4.17 -4.79 -3.72
N ILE A 43 -5.41 -5.24 -3.77
CA ILE A 43 -6.17 -5.48 -4.98
C ILE A 43 -7.13 -4.32 -5.17
N ILE A 44 -7.19 -3.80 -6.39
CA ILE A 44 -8.13 -2.76 -6.83
C ILE A 44 -8.88 -3.22 -8.08
N MET A 45 -9.98 -2.56 -8.39
CA MET A 45 -10.64 -2.70 -9.68
C MET A 45 -10.41 -1.44 -10.51
N LYS A 46 -9.84 -1.61 -11.71
CA LYS A 46 -9.68 -0.52 -12.68
C LYS A 46 -10.00 -1.03 -14.08
N HIS A 47 -10.78 -0.26 -14.84
CA HIS A 47 -11.24 -0.62 -16.19
C HIS A 47 -11.86 -2.02 -16.28
N GLY A 48 -12.68 -2.42 -15.30
CA GLY A 48 -13.32 -3.73 -15.23
C GLY A 48 -12.38 -4.90 -14.94
N ARG A 49 -11.12 -4.62 -14.59
CA ARG A 49 -10.11 -5.66 -14.26
C ARG A 49 -9.70 -5.58 -12.80
N VAL A 50 -9.51 -6.75 -12.21
CA VAL A 50 -8.94 -6.91 -10.88
C VAL A 50 -7.42 -6.91 -11.00
N LEU A 51 -6.77 -5.94 -10.37
CA LEU A 51 -5.34 -5.72 -10.45
C LEU A 51 -4.73 -5.66 -9.05
N LYS A 52 -3.53 -6.23 -8.89
CA LYS A 52 -2.77 -6.21 -7.64
C LYS A 52 -1.57 -5.28 -7.77
N PHE A 53 -1.40 -4.39 -6.81
CA PHE A 53 -0.28 -3.47 -6.75
C PHE A 53 0.40 -3.52 -5.39
N LYS A 54 1.69 -3.15 -5.40
CA LYS A 54 2.45 -2.83 -4.21
C LYS A 54 2.41 -1.30 -4.03
N PHE A 55 1.78 -0.86 -2.97
CA PHE A 55 1.61 0.54 -2.63
C PHE A 55 2.62 0.98 -1.57
N ARG A 56 2.94 2.27 -1.58
CA ARG A 56 3.64 2.96 -0.50
C ARG A 56 2.79 4.11 0.02
N THR A 57 2.69 4.23 1.34
CA THR A 57 1.98 5.36 1.95
C THR A 57 2.70 6.68 1.71
N LEU A 58 1.92 7.73 1.50
CA LEU A 58 2.43 9.08 1.30
C LEU A 58 2.60 9.79 2.65
N GLY A 59 3.67 10.60 2.76
CA GLY A 59 3.84 11.57 3.85
C GLY A 59 4.62 11.06 5.05
N TYR A 60 4.96 9.77 5.12
CA TYR A 60 5.81 9.24 6.18
C TYR A 60 6.68 8.07 5.72
N ASP A 61 7.67 7.75 6.52
CA ASP A 61 8.60 6.61 6.37
C ASP A 61 8.58 5.79 7.65
N SER A 62 8.48 4.48 7.54
CA SER A 62 8.55 3.56 8.67
C SER A 62 9.94 2.95 8.81
N ALA A 63 10.24 2.42 10.00
CA ALA A 63 11.45 1.64 10.22
C ALA A 63 11.44 0.39 9.31
N GLU A 64 12.63 -0.01 8.85
CA GLU A 64 12.79 -1.14 7.92
C GLU A 64 12.75 -2.48 8.66
N MET A 65 12.01 -3.46 8.12
CA MET A 65 11.94 -4.82 8.68
C MET A 65 13.29 -5.57 8.58
N LYS A 66 14.15 -5.16 7.64
CA LYS A 66 15.47 -5.78 7.41
C LYS A 66 16.54 -4.70 7.32
N PRO A 67 16.87 -4.01 8.43
CA PRO A 67 17.94 -3.03 8.44
C PRO A 67 19.31 -3.69 8.24
N SER A 68 20.31 -2.88 7.88
CA SER A 68 21.70 -3.35 7.72
C SER A 68 22.18 -4.15 8.93
N LEU A 69 22.96 -5.20 8.68
CA LEU A 69 23.59 -5.98 9.75
C LEU A 69 24.59 -5.16 10.58
N ALA A 70 25.17 -4.09 9.99
CA ALA A 70 26.09 -3.19 10.66
C ALA A 70 25.40 -2.13 11.52
N MET A 71 24.06 -2.10 11.58
CA MET A 71 23.31 -1.14 12.39
C MET A 71 23.45 -1.47 13.88
N GLN A 72 23.88 -0.51 14.70
CA GLN A 72 24.12 -0.73 16.13
C GLN A 72 22.83 -1.10 16.90
N GLU A 73 21.73 -0.38 16.64
CA GLU A 73 20.43 -0.57 17.32
C GLU A 73 19.47 -1.36 16.44
N ARG A 74 19.98 -2.44 15.83
CA ARG A 74 19.23 -3.22 14.84
C ARG A 74 17.97 -3.87 15.40
N ASN A 75 18.01 -4.36 16.63
CA ASN A 75 16.89 -5.06 17.25
C ASN A 75 15.74 -4.07 17.58
N GLU A 76 16.09 -2.91 18.09
CA GLU A 76 15.18 -1.81 18.39
C GLU A 76 14.51 -1.32 17.10
N HIS A 77 15.29 -1.17 16.04
CA HIS A 77 14.78 -0.79 14.72
C HIS A 77 13.77 -1.81 14.16
N ILE A 78 14.08 -3.12 14.27
CA ILE A 78 13.16 -4.20 13.89
C ILE A 78 11.89 -4.20 14.76
N TYR A 79 12.03 -3.92 16.06
CA TYR A 79 10.89 -3.81 16.96
C TYR A 79 9.96 -2.68 16.53
N LEU A 80 10.48 -1.48 16.27
CA LEU A 80 9.71 -0.35 15.77
C LEU A 80 9.06 -0.65 14.42
N ALA A 81 9.78 -1.33 13.51
CA ALA A 81 9.22 -1.73 12.22
C ALA A 81 8.00 -2.66 12.37
N LYS A 82 8.08 -3.62 13.31
CA LYS A 82 6.96 -4.52 13.63
C LYS A 82 5.79 -3.75 14.25
N LEU A 83 6.07 -2.86 15.18
CA LEU A 83 5.07 -2.03 15.84
C LEU A 83 4.33 -1.15 14.83
N ALA A 84 5.06 -0.46 13.96
CA ALA A 84 4.48 0.37 12.89
C ALA A 84 3.63 -0.48 11.92
N ARG A 85 4.11 -1.66 11.53
CA ARG A 85 3.36 -2.59 10.68
C ARG A 85 2.06 -3.04 11.34
N ASP A 86 2.11 -3.44 12.60
CA ASP A 86 0.95 -4.00 13.29
C ASP A 86 -0.09 -2.89 13.57
N MET A 87 0.35 -1.67 13.90
CA MET A 87 -0.52 -0.50 13.99
C MET A 87 -1.17 -0.16 12.63
N PHE A 88 -0.42 -0.17 11.54
CA PHE A 88 -0.99 0.05 10.20
C PHE A 88 -2.05 -0.99 9.86
N LYS A 89 -1.82 -2.27 10.19
CA LYS A 89 -2.81 -3.34 10.02
C LYS A 89 -4.09 -3.06 10.81
N GLU A 90 -3.96 -2.66 12.06
CA GLU A 90 -5.09 -2.33 12.94
C GLU A 90 -5.90 -1.17 12.40
N GLU A 91 -5.26 -0.06 12.03
CA GLU A 91 -5.91 1.11 11.45
C GLU A 91 -6.62 0.81 10.12
N CYS A 92 -6.07 -0.09 9.33
CA CYS A 92 -6.70 -0.58 8.10
C CYS A 92 -7.76 -1.67 8.35
N GLY A 93 -7.87 -2.20 9.58
CA GLY A 93 -8.71 -3.36 9.90
C GLY A 93 -8.33 -4.59 9.10
N PHE A 94 -7.03 -4.81 8.92
CA PHE A 94 -6.48 -5.96 8.24
C PHE A 94 -5.94 -6.97 9.25
N ASP A 95 -6.40 -8.22 9.17
CA ASP A 95 -5.89 -9.34 9.96
C ASP A 95 -5.42 -10.44 9.01
N ASP A 96 -4.12 -10.69 8.96
CA ASP A 96 -3.50 -11.70 8.09
C ASP A 96 -3.78 -13.14 8.54
N ARG A 97 -4.32 -13.35 9.75
CA ARG A 97 -4.76 -14.65 10.26
C ARG A 97 -6.12 -15.08 9.69
N VAL A 98 -6.87 -14.12 9.15
CA VAL A 98 -8.18 -14.41 8.54
C VAL A 98 -7.97 -14.87 7.10
N VAL A 99 -8.01 -16.18 6.90
CA VAL A 99 -8.04 -16.78 5.56
C VAL A 99 -9.43 -16.55 4.95
N PRO A 100 -9.53 -15.95 3.74
CA PRO A 100 -10.81 -15.88 3.05
C PRO A 100 -11.32 -17.31 2.78
N GLN A 101 -12.41 -17.72 3.41
CA GLN A 101 -13.05 -19.00 3.06
C GLN A 101 -13.71 -18.84 1.68
N LEU A 102 -13.09 -19.44 0.67
CA LEU A 102 -13.53 -19.41 -0.73
C LEU A 102 -14.85 -20.13 -1.00
N TRP A 103 -15.41 -20.88 -0.02
CA TRP A 103 -16.47 -21.84 -0.27
C TRP A 103 -17.88 -21.47 0.19
N ASN A 104 -18.06 -20.34 0.88
CA ASN A 104 -19.44 -19.97 1.28
C ASN A 104 -19.64 -18.45 1.29
N PRO A 105 -20.16 -17.85 0.19
CA PRO A 105 -20.45 -16.41 0.13
C PRO A 105 -21.54 -15.97 1.14
N PHE A 106 -22.34 -16.90 1.66
CA PHE A 106 -23.38 -16.63 2.66
C PHE A 106 -22.88 -16.71 4.10
N MET A 107 -21.72 -17.31 4.34
CA MET A 107 -21.08 -17.39 5.66
C MET A 107 -19.99 -16.35 5.92
N CYS A 108 -19.83 -15.36 5.05
CA CYS A 108 -19.05 -14.16 5.37
C CYS A 108 -19.75 -13.30 6.45
N LYS A 109 -20.16 -13.96 7.54
CA LYS A 109 -20.45 -13.25 8.79
C LYS A 109 -19.11 -12.81 9.37
N ASN A 110 -18.75 -11.55 9.04
CA ASN A 110 -17.95 -10.67 9.88
C ASN A 110 -16.44 -10.93 9.99
N LYS A 111 -15.71 -10.46 9.03
CA LYS A 111 -14.73 -9.39 9.24
C LYS A 111 -14.31 -8.97 7.85
N VAL A 112 -14.80 -7.80 7.46
CA VAL A 112 -14.34 -7.12 6.24
C VAL A 112 -12.83 -6.92 6.42
N ASN A 113 -12.04 -7.86 5.90
CA ASN A 113 -10.62 -7.92 6.15
C ASN A 113 -9.90 -6.99 5.18
N GLY A 114 -9.39 -5.86 5.70
CA GLY A 114 -8.51 -4.96 4.97
C GLY A 114 -9.15 -4.20 3.82
N TRP A 115 -10.45 -3.94 3.83
CA TRP A 115 -11.07 -3.01 2.91
C TRP A 115 -10.79 -1.57 3.33
N VAL A 116 -10.19 -0.80 2.43
CA VAL A 116 -9.82 0.60 2.63
C VAL A 116 -10.23 1.42 1.42
N TRP A 117 -10.34 2.73 1.61
CA TRP A 117 -10.41 3.70 0.52
C TRP A 117 -9.03 4.27 0.30
N ILE A 118 -8.58 4.33 -0.96
CA ILE A 118 -7.27 4.86 -1.30
C ILE A 118 -7.39 6.02 -2.29
N GLU A 119 -6.46 6.96 -2.18
CA GLU A 119 -6.24 8.04 -3.12
C GLU A 119 -4.78 7.99 -3.55
N CYS A 120 -4.56 7.74 -4.85
CA CYS A 120 -3.23 7.57 -5.41
C CYS A 120 -2.67 8.89 -5.95
N GLY A 121 -1.44 9.17 -5.61
CA GLY A 121 -0.60 10.17 -6.24
C GLY A 121 0.37 9.56 -7.25
N LYS A 122 1.44 10.29 -7.51
CA LYS A 122 2.52 9.86 -8.41
C LYS A 122 3.21 8.60 -7.89
N ASN A 123 3.94 7.93 -8.76
CA ASN A 123 4.79 6.81 -8.35
C ASN A 123 6.05 7.33 -7.65
N ASP A 124 6.57 6.51 -6.74
CA ASP A 124 7.92 6.71 -6.21
C ASP A 124 9.00 6.32 -7.26
N LYS A 125 10.27 6.50 -6.90
CA LYS A 125 11.40 6.15 -7.78
C LYS A 125 11.52 4.65 -8.12
N TYR A 126 10.79 3.79 -7.43
CA TYR A 126 10.74 2.36 -7.66
C TYR A 126 9.47 1.92 -8.41
N GLY A 127 8.66 2.87 -8.89
CA GLY A 127 7.42 2.60 -9.61
C GLY A 127 6.23 2.23 -8.72
N ARG A 128 6.33 2.36 -7.37
CA ARG A 128 5.21 2.10 -6.48
C ARG A 128 4.30 3.32 -6.40
N PRO A 129 2.98 3.18 -6.58
CA PRO A 129 2.05 4.28 -6.35
C PRO A 129 2.12 4.77 -4.89
N LEU A 130 2.28 6.08 -4.72
CA LEU A 130 2.17 6.74 -3.41
C LEU A 130 0.69 6.92 -3.09
N VAL A 131 0.24 6.53 -1.89
CA VAL A 131 -1.18 6.56 -1.56
C VAL A 131 -1.48 7.19 -0.21
N THR A 132 -2.60 7.90 -0.15
CA THR A 132 -3.29 8.22 1.09
C THR A 132 -4.36 7.16 1.33
N VAL A 133 -4.37 6.57 2.51
CA VAL A 133 -5.26 5.47 2.90
C VAL A 133 -6.27 5.99 3.90
N TYR A 134 -7.55 5.67 3.69
CA TYR A 134 -8.63 5.95 4.62
C TYR A 134 -9.30 4.63 5.01
N ARG A 135 -9.73 4.52 6.24
CA ARG A 135 -10.44 3.32 6.71
C ARG A 135 -11.75 3.12 5.95
N ARG A 136 -12.45 4.22 5.65
CA ARG A 136 -13.70 4.25 4.88
C ARG A 136 -13.72 5.45 3.94
N LYS A 137 -14.49 5.37 2.87
CA LYS A 137 -14.76 6.51 2.01
C LYS A 137 -15.43 7.63 2.81
N GLY A 138 -14.88 8.83 2.74
CA GLY A 138 -15.41 10.01 3.42
C GLY A 138 -14.86 10.26 4.83
N ASP A 139 -13.99 9.41 5.33
CA ASP A 139 -13.27 9.69 6.59
C ASP A 139 -12.47 11.00 6.45
N LYS A 140 -12.53 11.84 7.49
CA LYS A 140 -11.81 13.12 7.52
C LYS A 140 -10.32 12.95 7.85
N ILE A 141 -9.98 11.89 8.60
CA ILE A 141 -8.62 11.60 9.05
C ILE A 141 -8.16 10.33 8.35
N SER A 142 -7.07 10.43 7.60
CA SER A 142 -6.47 9.28 6.93
C SER A 142 -5.71 8.40 7.93
N VAL A 143 -5.52 7.14 7.54
CA VAL A 143 -4.60 6.23 8.25
C VAL A 143 -3.19 6.82 8.28
N ASN A 144 -2.74 7.47 7.19
CA ASN A 144 -1.45 8.14 7.12
C ASN A 144 -1.30 9.20 8.24
N GLN A 145 -2.32 10.04 8.45
CA GLN A 145 -2.31 11.04 9.51
C GLN A 145 -2.27 10.41 10.91
N LYS A 146 -2.99 9.31 11.13
CA LYS A 146 -2.97 8.59 12.39
C LYS A 146 -1.61 7.96 12.66
N MET A 147 -0.97 7.38 11.64
CA MET A 147 0.38 6.85 11.73
C MET A 147 1.39 7.95 12.12
N ILE A 148 1.31 9.12 11.48
CA ILE A 148 2.16 10.27 11.83
C ILE A 148 1.89 10.73 13.27
N ALA A 149 0.64 10.85 13.68
CA ALA A 149 0.25 11.30 15.02
C ALA A 149 0.68 10.33 16.12
N SER A 150 0.90 9.06 15.81
CA SER A 150 1.38 8.06 16.78
C SER A 150 2.84 8.28 17.21
N GLY A 151 3.63 9.00 16.42
CA GLY A 151 5.07 9.18 16.65
C GLY A 151 5.94 7.94 16.35
N ILE A 152 5.36 6.81 15.91
CA ILE A 152 6.10 5.57 15.59
C ILE A 152 6.78 5.65 14.22
N VAL A 153 6.33 6.57 13.37
CA VAL A 153 6.85 6.78 12.02
C VAL A 153 7.40 8.19 11.86
N ASN A 154 8.36 8.38 10.98
CA ASN A 154 8.92 9.69 10.68
C ASN A 154 8.14 10.37 9.56
N VAL A 155 7.87 11.67 9.71
CA VAL A 155 7.33 12.47 8.61
C VAL A 155 8.34 12.50 7.46
N TYR A 156 7.88 12.25 6.25
CA TYR A 156 8.73 12.18 5.06
C TYR A 156 8.16 13.00 3.91
N ASP A 157 8.91 14.01 3.50
CA ASP A 157 8.55 14.94 2.42
C ASP A 157 9.11 14.58 1.04
N GLY A 158 9.70 13.37 0.92
CA GLY A 158 10.28 12.87 -0.33
C GLY A 158 11.78 13.17 -0.52
N LYS A 159 12.45 13.84 0.44
CA LYS A 159 13.87 14.22 0.32
C LYS A 159 14.82 13.28 1.06
N LYS A 160 14.97 13.44 2.36
CA LYS A 160 15.85 12.60 3.19
C LYS A 160 15.05 11.79 4.18
N LYS A 161 15.43 10.50 4.36
CA LYS A 161 14.90 9.68 5.44
C LYS A 161 15.28 10.30 6.79
N GLY A 162 14.31 10.42 7.70
CA GLY A 162 14.57 10.80 9.08
C GLY A 162 15.36 9.71 9.83
N VAL A 163 16.06 10.11 10.89
CA VAL A 163 16.67 9.17 11.84
C VAL A 163 15.57 8.76 12.82
N PHE A 164 15.45 7.46 13.08
CA PHE A 164 14.56 6.97 14.14
C PHE A 164 15.25 7.16 15.48
N ASN A 165 14.58 7.83 16.41
CA ASN A 165 15.03 7.95 17.80
C ASN A 165 14.47 6.76 18.58
N TYR A 166 15.35 6.05 19.28
CA TYR A 166 15.04 4.85 20.06
C TYR A 166 14.90 5.20 21.54
#